data_81a4296fbdd6cb25b2cf78393525dcad
#
_entry.id   81a4296fbdd6cb25b2cf78393525dcad
#
_cell.length_a   1.000
_cell.length_b   1.000
_cell.length_c   1.000
_cell.angle_alpha   90.00
_cell.angle_beta   90.00
_cell.angle_gamma   90.00
#
_symmetry.space_group_name_H-M   'P 1'
#
loop_
_entity.id
_entity.type
_entity.pdbx_description
1 polymer ?
#
loop_
_entity_poly.entity_id
_entity_poly.type
_entity_poly.pdbx_seq_one_letter_code
_entity_poly.pdbx_strand_id
1 'polypeptide(L)'
;MASKGGLLALTHALAISLGPQIRVNAVSPGWIDARDPSVRRAAPLTDADHAQHPAGRAGVVEDVAAMVAWLLSRNSGFVTGQEFVVDGGMSKKMIYGD
;
A
#
# COMPACT_ATOMS: atom_id res chain seq x y z
N MET A 1 -5.49 -9.51 -16.41
CA MET A 1 -4.96 -8.98 -15.14
C MET A 1 -5.56 -9.75 -13.98
N ALA A 2 -4.74 -10.17 -13.03
CA ALA A 2 -5.25 -10.90 -11.88
C ALA A 2 -6.10 -10.00 -11.00
N SER A 3 -7.21 -10.53 -10.47
CA SER A 3 -8.01 -9.81 -9.49
C SER A 3 -7.22 -9.65 -8.18
N LYS A 4 -7.66 -8.72 -7.33
CA LYS A 4 -7.07 -8.53 -6.01
C LYS A 4 -7.10 -9.83 -5.20
N GLY A 5 -8.23 -10.56 -5.22
CA GLY A 5 -8.35 -11.83 -4.51
C GLY A 5 -7.40 -12.89 -5.06
N GLY A 6 -7.20 -12.92 -6.40
CA GLY A 6 -6.24 -13.82 -7.02
C GLY A 6 -4.80 -13.51 -6.63
N LEU A 7 -4.46 -12.22 -6.55
CA LEU A 7 -3.13 -11.79 -6.11
C LEU A 7 -2.86 -12.20 -4.65
N LEU A 8 -3.84 -12.05 -3.77
CA LEU A 8 -3.70 -12.46 -2.36
C LEU A 8 -3.55 -13.96 -2.22
N ALA A 9 -4.33 -14.75 -2.97
CA ALA A 9 -4.22 -16.21 -2.96
C ALA A 9 -2.83 -16.64 -3.43
N LEU A 10 -2.30 -16.01 -4.47
CA LEU A 10 -0.95 -16.30 -4.96
C LEU A 10 0.10 -15.93 -3.92
N THR A 11 -0.04 -14.79 -3.25
CA THR A 11 0.85 -14.35 -2.18
C THR A 11 0.91 -15.40 -1.07
N HIS A 12 -0.25 -15.89 -0.62
CA HIS A 12 -0.33 -16.92 0.42
C HIS A 12 0.35 -18.22 -0.03
N ALA A 13 0.04 -18.68 -1.24
CA ALA A 13 0.61 -19.90 -1.76
C ALA A 13 2.13 -19.82 -1.88
N LEU A 14 2.65 -18.73 -2.40
CA LEU A 14 4.09 -18.52 -2.55
C LEU A 14 4.79 -18.40 -1.19
N ALA A 15 4.17 -17.73 -0.22
CA ALA A 15 4.73 -17.60 1.13
C ALA A 15 4.93 -18.97 1.77
N ILE A 16 3.96 -19.86 1.62
CA ILE A 16 4.04 -21.22 2.16
C ILE A 16 5.07 -22.04 1.38
N SER A 17 5.05 -21.97 0.05
CA SER A 17 5.91 -22.80 -0.81
C SER A 17 7.37 -22.40 -0.73
N LEU A 18 7.68 -21.11 -0.56
CA LEU A 18 9.05 -20.59 -0.62
C LEU A 18 9.65 -20.34 0.76
N GLY A 19 8.87 -20.45 1.82
CA GLY A 19 9.40 -20.37 3.18
C GLY A 19 10.22 -21.60 3.56
N PRO A 20 11.15 -21.45 4.50
CA PRO A 20 11.54 -20.22 5.16
C PRO A 20 12.58 -19.38 4.41
N GLN A 21 13.03 -19.81 3.24
CA GLN A 21 14.12 -19.17 2.50
C GLN A 21 13.71 -17.81 1.93
N ILE A 22 12.43 -17.68 1.52
CA ILE A 22 11.91 -16.46 0.89
C ILE A 22 10.61 -16.08 1.58
N ARG A 23 10.50 -14.81 1.97
CA ARG A 23 9.26 -14.21 2.45
C ARG A 23 8.53 -13.55 1.27
N VAL A 24 7.21 -13.68 1.24
CA VAL A 24 6.39 -13.14 0.16
C VAL A 24 5.22 -12.38 0.78
N ASN A 25 5.14 -11.09 0.49
CA ASN A 25 4.09 -10.21 0.98
C ASN A 25 3.55 -9.37 -0.19
N ALA A 26 2.38 -8.81 -0.02
CA ALA A 26 1.77 -7.92 -1.00
C ALA A 26 1.58 -6.53 -0.38
N VAL A 27 1.81 -5.49 -1.19
CA VAL A 27 1.52 -4.11 -0.81
C VAL A 27 0.45 -3.59 -1.75
N SER A 28 -0.65 -3.10 -1.18
CA SER A 28 -1.80 -2.60 -1.93
C SER A 28 -1.94 -1.10 -1.67
N PRO A 29 -1.46 -0.25 -2.59
CA PRO A 29 -1.58 1.19 -2.42
C PRO A 29 -3.00 1.66 -2.73
N GLY A 30 -3.41 2.74 -2.08
CA GLY A 30 -4.63 3.46 -2.40
C GLY A 30 -4.38 4.58 -3.40
N TRP A 31 -5.01 5.73 -3.18
CA TRP A 31 -4.81 6.90 -4.05
C TRP A 31 -3.45 7.53 -3.76
N ILE A 32 -2.52 7.32 -4.67
CA ILE A 32 -1.15 7.83 -4.59
C ILE A 32 -0.97 8.88 -5.69
N ASP A 33 -0.56 10.08 -5.30
CA ASP A 33 -0.16 11.11 -6.25
C ASP A 33 1.27 10.82 -6.69
N ALA A 34 1.41 10.09 -7.79
CA ALA A 34 2.70 9.64 -8.31
C ALA A 34 3.38 10.67 -9.21
N ARG A 35 2.81 11.88 -9.32
CA ARG A 35 3.41 12.93 -10.15
C ARG A 35 4.73 13.39 -9.55
N ASP A 36 5.59 13.93 -10.42
CA ASP A 36 6.86 14.52 -10.01
C ASP A 36 6.63 15.61 -8.94
N PRO A 37 7.51 15.71 -7.92
CA PRO A 37 7.35 16.72 -6.88
C PRO A 37 7.20 18.16 -7.40
N SER A 38 7.86 18.50 -8.51
CA SER A 38 7.73 19.84 -9.09
C SER A 38 6.33 20.07 -9.63
N VAL A 39 5.72 19.05 -10.24
CA VAL A 39 4.34 19.11 -10.74
C VAL A 39 3.36 19.20 -9.60
N ARG A 40 3.57 18.45 -8.54
CA ARG A 40 2.73 18.50 -7.34
C ARG A 40 2.73 19.88 -6.70
N ARG A 41 3.89 20.55 -6.66
CA ARG A 41 3.99 21.91 -6.12
C ARG A 41 3.30 22.94 -7.01
N ALA A 42 3.40 22.77 -8.33
CA ALA A 42 2.80 23.69 -9.30
C ALA A 42 1.28 23.53 -9.40
N ALA A 43 0.79 22.30 -9.23
CA ALA A 43 -0.63 21.96 -9.35
C ALA A 43 -1.03 20.99 -8.23
N PRO A 44 -1.07 21.46 -6.97
CA PRO A 44 -1.38 20.59 -5.84
C PRO A 44 -2.81 20.06 -5.91
N LEU A 45 -3.04 18.92 -5.28
CA LEU A 45 -4.39 18.43 -5.06
C LEU A 45 -5.16 19.41 -4.16
N THR A 46 -6.48 19.43 -4.28
CA THR A 46 -7.32 20.30 -3.46
C THR A 46 -7.37 19.83 -2.02
N ASP A 47 -7.75 20.75 -1.11
CA ASP A 47 -7.98 20.39 0.28
C ASP A 47 -9.07 19.32 0.41
N ALA A 48 -10.09 19.37 -0.47
CA ALA A 48 -11.14 18.37 -0.50
C ALA A 48 -10.60 16.98 -0.88
N ASP A 49 -9.65 16.93 -1.82
CA ASP A 49 -9.01 15.67 -2.20
C ASP A 49 -8.27 15.06 -1.02
N HIS A 50 -7.50 15.87 -0.30
CA HIS A 50 -6.78 15.40 0.89
C HIS A 50 -7.73 14.99 2.01
N ALA A 51 -8.80 15.74 2.21
CA ALA A 51 -9.75 15.51 3.29
C ALA A 51 -10.56 14.23 3.16
N GLN A 52 -10.59 13.62 1.95
CA GLN A 52 -11.23 12.32 1.77
C GLN A 52 -10.54 11.21 2.53
N HIS A 53 -9.26 11.37 2.85
CA HIS A 53 -8.45 10.33 3.49
C HIS A 53 -8.45 10.50 5.01
N PRO A 54 -8.78 9.45 5.78
CA PRO A 54 -8.66 9.52 7.24
C PRO A 54 -7.29 9.98 7.74
N ALA A 55 -6.23 9.67 6.99
CA ALA A 55 -4.87 10.13 7.33
C ALA A 55 -4.68 11.64 7.11
N GLY A 56 -5.65 12.32 6.48
CA GLY A 56 -5.60 13.76 6.28
C GLY A 56 -5.00 14.22 4.96
N ARG A 57 -4.54 13.30 4.14
CA ARG A 57 -3.94 13.62 2.84
C ARG A 57 -3.95 12.42 1.90
N ALA A 58 -3.90 12.68 0.60
CA ALA A 58 -3.59 11.65 -0.40
C ALA A 58 -2.15 11.17 -0.20
N GLY A 59 -1.87 9.97 -0.64
CA GLY A 59 -0.53 9.39 -0.54
C GLY A 59 0.42 9.93 -1.58
N VAL A 60 1.70 9.73 -1.34
CA VAL A 60 2.78 9.97 -2.29
C VAL A 60 3.61 8.69 -2.43
N VAL A 61 4.47 8.65 -3.45
CA VAL A 61 5.27 7.45 -3.74
C VAL A 61 6.07 6.99 -2.53
N GLU A 62 6.60 7.93 -1.75
CA GLU A 62 7.41 7.65 -0.57
C GLU A 62 6.65 6.88 0.52
N ASP A 63 5.32 7.05 0.59
CA ASP A 63 4.50 6.30 1.55
C ASP A 63 4.53 4.79 1.25
N VAL A 64 4.45 4.43 -0.03
CA VAL A 64 4.53 3.04 -0.47
C VAL A 64 5.96 2.52 -0.36
N ALA A 65 6.93 3.34 -0.78
CA ALA A 65 8.35 2.97 -0.75
C ALA A 65 8.83 2.67 0.67
N ALA A 66 8.36 3.41 1.67
CA ALA A 66 8.71 3.17 3.07
C ALA A 66 8.25 1.79 3.54
N MET A 67 7.03 1.39 3.19
CA MET A 67 6.52 0.05 3.53
C MET A 67 7.33 -1.04 2.84
N VAL A 68 7.62 -0.88 1.55
CA VAL A 68 8.41 -1.85 0.80
C VAL A 68 9.82 -1.98 1.40
N ALA A 69 10.45 -0.86 1.73
CA ALA A 69 11.79 -0.86 2.34
C ALA A 69 11.79 -1.63 3.67
N TRP A 70 10.77 -1.42 4.50
CA TRP A 70 10.67 -2.15 5.77
C TRP A 70 10.49 -3.65 5.53
N LEU A 71 9.63 -4.03 4.57
CA LEU A 71 9.40 -5.44 4.23
C LEU A 71 10.65 -6.13 3.69
N LEU A 72 11.55 -5.39 3.04
CA LEU A 72 12.83 -5.91 2.54
C LEU A 72 13.90 -5.95 3.61
N SER A 73 13.66 -5.34 4.76
CA SER A 73 14.63 -5.29 5.86
C SER A 73 14.56 -6.52 6.74
N ARG A 74 15.58 -6.69 7.59
CA ARG A 74 15.59 -7.75 8.60
C ARG A 74 14.53 -7.55 9.67
N ASN A 75 14.07 -6.31 9.86
CA ASN A 75 13.09 -6.00 10.90
C ASN A 75 11.74 -6.67 10.66
N SER A 76 11.44 -7.05 9.41
CA SER A 76 10.20 -7.74 9.05
C SER A 76 10.38 -9.25 8.91
N GLY A 77 11.40 -9.82 9.51
CA GLY A 77 11.75 -11.24 9.33
C GLY A 77 10.68 -12.25 9.73
N PHE A 78 9.74 -11.85 10.59
CA PHE A 78 8.64 -12.73 11.01
C PHE A 78 7.35 -12.45 10.22
N VAL A 79 7.42 -11.70 9.13
CA VAL A 79 6.26 -11.27 8.33
C VAL A 79 6.34 -11.90 6.94
N THR A 80 5.39 -12.78 6.65
CA THR A 80 5.24 -13.39 5.32
C THR A 80 3.79 -13.77 5.09
N GLY A 81 3.36 -13.81 3.83
CA GLY A 81 2.00 -14.18 3.46
C GLY A 81 0.95 -13.11 3.76
N GLN A 82 1.36 -11.86 3.98
CA GLN A 82 0.46 -10.79 4.41
C GLN A 82 0.20 -9.78 3.31
N GLU A 83 -0.95 -9.12 3.40
CA GLU A 83 -1.26 -7.93 2.61
C GLU A 83 -1.13 -6.69 3.48
N PHE A 84 -0.43 -5.68 2.97
CA PHE A 84 -0.29 -4.39 3.63
C PHE A 84 -0.97 -3.32 2.78
N VAL A 85 -2.07 -2.79 3.30
CA VAL A 85 -2.84 -1.74 2.63
C VAL A 85 -2.30 -0.39 3.04
N VAL A 86 -1.83 0.40 2.07
CA VAL A 86 -1.26 1.73 2.29
C VAL A 86 -2.14 2.74 1.57
N ASP A 87 -3.21 3.17 2.21
CA ASP A 87 -4.28 3.93 1.57
C ASP A 87 -4.80 5.11 2.41
N GLY A 88 -4.08 5.48 3.48
CA GLY A 88 -4.53 6.57 4.35
C GLY A 88 -5.84 6.26 5.09
N GLY A 89 -6.22 5.00 5.18
CA GLY A 89 -7.45 4.57 5.84
C GLY A 89 -8.68 4.58 4.93
N MET A 90 -8.52 4.89 3.65
CA MET A 90 -9.65 5.08 2.74
C MET A 90 -10.53 3.83 2.59
N SER A 91 -9.94 2.63 2.53
CA SER A 91 -10.71 1.40 2.44
C SER A 91 -11.58 1.15 3.67
N LYS A 92 -11.13 1.58 4.84
CA LYS A 92 -11.92 1.47 6.08
C LYS A 92 -13.07 2.47 6.08
N LYS A 93 -12.84 3.68 5.57
CA LYS A 93 -13.90 4.67 5.41
C LYS A 93 -14.97 4.17 4.44
N MET A 94 -14.58 3.53 3.36
CA MET A 94 -15.52 2.97 2.38
C MET A 94 -16.34 1.82 2.94
N ILE A 95 -15.82 1.08 3.92
CA ILE A 95 -16.54 -0.02 4.56
C ILE A 95 -17.60 0.52 5.52
N TYR A 96 -17.29 1.58 6.26
CA TYR A 96 -18.16 2.12 7.32
C TYR A 96 -18.80 3.46 6.95
N GLY A 97 -18.29 4.11 5.91
CA GLY A 97 -18.78 5.40 5.45
C GLY A 97 -19.91 5.24 4.43
N ASP A 98 -20.47 6.34 4.11
CA ASP A 98 -21.51 6.43 3.09
C ASP A 98 -20.94 6.42 1.69
#